data_ccfca94b52eece7cd8df08866a156ade
#
_entry.id   ccfca94b52eece7cd8df08866a156ade
#
_cell.length_a   1.000
_cell.length_b   1.000
_cell.length_c   1.000
_cell.angle_alpha   90.00
_cell.angle_beta   90.00
_cell.angle_gamma   90.00
#
_symmetry.space_group_name_H-M   'P 1'
#
loop_
_entity.id
_entity.type
_entity.pdbx_description
1 polymer ?
#
loop_
_entity_poly.entity_id
_entity_poly.type
_entity_poly.pdbx_seq_one_letter_code
_entity_poly.pdbx_strand_id
1 'polypeptide(L)'
;MKPLTISLISCFLISCGVSNLVIQGNFPTPNINKIPLSVAVYYDDALRAFSYMEYSETGREEINIESGESHIRLFNAVLPAMFEEVIEVEGFDDPNVQDVDAVFAPVIEEFQLALPEKTKLEVYEVWIKYNMRILNSSGVSLADWVVTSYGKTPTETFLSVEDGINDAAIVALRDLASSFSLNFTRVPEVQDWLSTL
;
A
#
# COMPACT_ATOMS: atom_id res chain seq x y z
N MET A 1 47.72 16.03 51.23
CA MET A 1 47.37 15.48 49.89
C MET A 1 45.90 15.07 49.95
N LYS A 2 44.98 15.82 49.29
CA LYS A 2 43.55 15.50 49.23
C LYS A 2 43.29 14.74 47.92
N PRO A 3 42.56 13.60 47.91
CA PRO A 3 42.21 12.92 46.68
C PRO A 3 41.08 13.70 46.00
N LEU A 4 41.31 14.02 44.73
CA LEU A 4 40.34 14.62 43.84
C LEU A 4 39.42 13.50 43.28
N THR A 5 38.21 13.40 43.81
CA THR A 5 37.18 12.48 43.29
C THR A 5 36.61 13.05 42.00
N ILE A 6 37.01 12.47 40.86
CA ILE A 6 36.41 12.75 39.54
C ILE A 6 35.08 11.99 39.47
N SER A 7 33.96 12.72 39.62
CA SER A 7 32.62 12.19 39.41
C SER A 7 32.37 12.08 37.91
N LEU A 8 32.37 10.85 37.39
CA LEU A 8 32.04 10.52 35.98
C LEU A 8 30.52 10.59 35.85
N ILE A 9 30.00 11.75 35.42
CA ILE A 9 28.59 11.90 35.03
C ILE A 9 28.42 11.22 33.70
N SER A 10 27.89 9.98 33.68
CA SER A 10 27.45 9.27 32.51
C SER A 10 26.15 9.87 32.01
N CYS A 11 26.20 10.76 31.01
CA CYS A 11 25.02 11.21 30.29
C CYS A 11 24.44 10.03 29.50
N PHE A 12 23.36 9.42 29.99
CA PHE A 12 22.50 8.54 29.21
C PHE A 12 21.78 9.41 28.18
N LEU A 13 22.29 9.42 26.95
CA LEU A 13 21.56 9.91 25.77
C LEU A 13 20.42 8.92 25.52
N ILE A 14 19.22 9.24 26.02
CA ILE A 14 18.01 8.55 25.62
C ILE A 14 17.75 9.02 24.19
N SER A 15 18.24 8.27 23.20
CA SER A 15 17.87 8.43 21.81
C SER A 15 16.44 7.91 21.65
N CYS A 16 15.47 8.82 21.71
CA CYS A 16 14.12 8.54 21.21
C CYS A 16 14.22 8.60 19.68
N GLY A 17 14.50 7.48 19.03
CA GLY A 17 14.46 7.34 17.58
C GLY A 17 13.05 7.00 17.10
N VAL A 18 12.71 7.42 15.88
CA VAL A 18 11.53 6.94 15.15
C VAL A 18 11.74 5.46 14.83
N SER A 19 10.71 4.63 15.04
CA SER A 19 10.73 3.23 14.60
C SER A 19 10.42 3.17 13.10
N ASN A 20 11.28 2.50 12.33
CA ASN A 20 11.03 2.30 10.90
C ASN A 20 10.52 0.89 10.67
N LEU A 21 9.34 0.78 10.09
CA LEU A 21 8.68 -0.46 9.74
C LEU A 21 8.50 -0.56 8.22
N VAL A 22 9.10 -1.57 7.61
CA VAL A 22 8.86 -1.91 6.19
C VAL A 22 7.80 -3.00 6.13
N ILE A 23 6.68 -2.73 5.46
CA ILE A 23 5.62 -3.73 5.27
C ILE A 23 6.09 -4.82 4.33
N GLN A 24 6.02 -6.07 4.81
CA GLN A 24 6.47 -7.25 4.06
C GLN A 24 5.45 -8.38 4.17
N GLY A 25 5.11 -8.97 3.01
CA GLY A 25 4.21 -10.12 2.95
C GLY A 25 4.10 -10.67 1.53
N ASN A 26 3.37 -11.79 1.43
CA ASN A 26 3.09 -12.42 0.15
C ASN A 26 1.61 -12.24 -0.21
N PHE A 27 1.36 -12.05 -1.51
CA PHE A 27 0.03 -11.90 -2.06
C PHE A 27 -0.30 -13.11 -2.93
N PRO A 28 -1.40 -13.84 -2.64
CA PRO A 28 -1.81 -14.96 -3.48
C PRO A 28 -2.29 -14.44 -4.83
N THR A 29 -1.92 -15.14 -5.90
CA THR A 29 -2.43 -14.87 -7.24
C THR A 29 -3.89 -15.30 -7.31
N PRO A 30 -4.83 -14.42 -7.70
CA PRO A 30 -6.23 -14.78 -7.88
C PRO A 30 -6.41 -15.87 -8.95
N ASN A 31 -7.33 -16.81 -8.71
CA ASN A 31 -7.70 -17.81 -9.71
C ASN A 31 -9.05 -17.41 -10.33
N ILE A 32 -9.00 -16.56 -11.35
CA ILE A 32 -10.16 -16.00 -12.05
C ILE A 32 -9.97 -16.12 -13.57
N ASN A 33 -11.06 -15.95 -14.32
CA ASN A 33 -10.96 -15.87 -15.78
C ASN A 33 -10.32 -14.54 -16.20
N LYS A 34 -9.32 -14.62 -17.06
CA LYS A 34 -8.66 -13.43 -17.58
C LYS A 34 -9.57 -12.62 -18.50
N ILE A 35 -9.42 -11.34 -18.45
CA ILE A 35 -9.97 -10.39 -19.41
C ILE A 35 -9.03 -10.35 -20.60
N PRO A 36 -9.50 -10.54 -21.84
CA PRO A 36 -8.65 -10.65 -23.03
C PRO A 36 -8.15 -9.27 -23.50
N LEU A 37 -7.46 -8.57 -22.63
CA LEU A 37 -6.87 -7.25 -22.85
C LEU A 37 -5.40 -7.25 -22.47
N SER A 38 -4.62 -6.44 -23.19
CA SER A 38 -3.25 -6.08 -22.87
C SER A 38 -3.26 -4.75 -22.11
N VAL A 39 -2.66 -4.72 -20.91
CA VAL A 39 -2.59 -3.49 -20.10
C VAL A 39 -1.16 -3.17 -19.71
N ALA A 40 -0.81 -1.88 -19.77
CA ALA A 40 0.37 -1.40 -19.07
C ALA A 40 0.01 -1.07 -17.62
N VAL A 41 0.98 -1.18 -16.73
CA VAL A 41 0.85 -0.66 -15.36
C VAL A 41 1.91 0.41 -15.12
N TYR A 42 1.47 1.56 -14.63
CA TYR A 42 2.32 2.68 -14.27
C TYR A 42 2.21 2.97 -12.77
N TYR A 43 3.33 2.84 -12.08
CA TYR A 43 3.47 3.21 -10.67
C TYR A 43 4.22 4.53 -10.57
N ASP A 44 3.55 5.58 -10.12
CA ASP A 44 4.20 6.88 -9.92
C ASP A 44 5.17 6.87 -8.73
N ASP A 45 6.02 7.88 -8.65
CA ASP A 45 7.03 8.00 -7.60
C ASP A 45 6.40 8.08 -6.20
N ALA A 46 5.20 8.66 -6.09
CA ALA A 46 4.49 8.77 -4.81
C ALA A 46 4.05 7.40 -4.29
N LEU A 47 3.60 6.51 -5.17
CA LEU A 47 3.26 5.13 -4.80
C LEU A 47 4.52 4.31 -4.52
N ARG A 48 5.56 4.45 -5.35
CA ARG A 48 6.84 3.73 -5.19
C ARG A 48 7.50 4.03 -3.85
N ALA A 49 7.53 5.32 -3.47
CA ALA A 49 8.14 5.80 -2.24
C ALA A 49 7.12 5.97 -1.09
N PHE A 50 5.96 5.33 -1.18
CA PHE A 50 4.90 5.57 -0.21
C PHE A 50 5.32 5.18 1.20
N SER A 51 5.19 6.15 2.10
CA SER A 51 5.37 5.97 3.55
C SER A 51 4.29 6.73 4.32
N TYR A 52 3.96 6.21 5.50
CA TYR A 52 3.03 6.82 6.45
C TYR A 52 3.74 7.09 7.77
N MET A 53 3.56 8.29 8.32
CA MET A 53 4.13 8.67 9.60
C MET A 53 3.05 8.69 10.68
N GLU A 54 3.19 7.84 11.69
CA GLU A 54 2.36 7.84 12.88
C GLU A 54 2.93 8.80 13.93
N TYR A 55 2.05 9.60 14.54
CA TYR A 55 2.41 10.61 15.54
C TYR A 55 1.80 10.30 16.90
N SER A 56 2.55 10.57 17.98
CA SER A 56 2.03 10.52 19.33
C SER A 56 0.97 11.61 19.58
N GLU A 57 0.27 11.51 20.71
CA GLU A 57 -0.67 12.55 21.17
C GLU A 57 0.02 13.92 21.37
N THR A 58 1.33 13.94 21.58
CA THR A 58 2.14 15.16 21.71
C THR A 58 2.68 15.68 20.38
N GLY A 59 2.36 15.03 19.25
CA GLY A 59 2.80 15.40 17.91
C GLY A 59 4.24 14.98 17.57
N ARG A 60 4.86 14.08 18.37
CA ARG A 60 6.18 13.52 18.05
C ARG A 60 6.02 12.33 17.10
N GLU A 61 6.89 12.24 16.11
CA GLU A 61 6.99 11.08 15.23
C GLU A 61 7.33 9.82 16.02
N GLU A 62 6.58 8.75 15.79
CA GLU A 62 6.75 7.49 16.53
C GLU A 62 7.09 6.33 15.61
N ILE A 63 6.33 6.15 14.53
CA ILE A 63 6.49 5.03 13.62
C ILE A 63 6.42 5.54 12.18
N ASN A 64 7.47 5.26 11.41
CA ASN A 64 7.48 5.45 9.95
C ASN A 64 7.19 4.09 9.30
N ILE A 65 6.10 4.01 8.53
CA ILE A 65 5.67 2.78 7.83
C ILE A 65 5.94 2.93 6.35
N GLU A 66 6.92 2.19 5.85
CA GLU A 66 7.26 2.13 4.43
C GLU A 66 6.50 0.97 3.78
N SER A 67 5.61 1.25 2.82
CA SER A 67 4.78 0.21 2.20
C SER A 67 4.72 0.26 0.67
N GLY A 68 5.37 1.21 0.01
CA GLY A 68 5.33 1.38 -1.45
C GLY A 68 5.62 0.08 -2.21
N GLU A 69 6.69 -0.60 -1.85
CA GLU A 69 7.07 -1.89 -2.45
C GLU A 69 6.00 -2.99 -2.27
N SER A 70 5.29 -2.99 -1.15
CA SER A 70 4.23 -3.98 -0.91
C SER A 70 3.00 -3.73 -1.75
N HIS A 71 2.67 -2.47 -2.05
CA HIS A 71 1.60 -2.12 -2.99
C HIS A 71 1.95 -2.58 -4.41
N ILE A 72 3.19 -2.33 -4.87
CA ILE A 72 3.67 -2.78 -6.19
C ILE A 72 3.61 -4.31 -6.28
N ARG A 73 4.13 -5.03 -5.28
CA ARG A 73 4.08 -6.51 -5.26
C ARG A 73 2.66 -7.06 -5.31
N LEU A 74 1.71 -6.38 -4.64
CA LEU A 74 0.30 -6.76 -4.70
C LEU A 74 -0.22 -6.66 -6.13
N PHE A 75 -0.07 -5.51 -6.78
CA PHE A 75 -0.58 -5.33 -8.15
C PHE A 75 0.15 -6.23 -9.16
N ASN A 76 1.46 -6.45 -8.98
CA ASN A 76 2.23 -7.39 -9.80
C ASN A 76 1.81 -8.87 -9.61
N ALA A 77 1.16 -9.21 -8.49
CA ALA A 77 0.56 -10.53 -8.28
C ALA A 77 -0.86 -10.63 -8.85
N VAL A 78 -1.62 -9.55 -8.83
CA VAL A 78 -3.06 -9.54 -9.16
C VAL A 78 -3.30 -9.25 -10.64
N LEU A 79 -2.67 -8.23 -11.22
CA LEU A 79 -2.94 -7.79 -12.59
C LEU A 79 -2.65 -8.89 -13.64
N PRO A 80 -1.53 -9.64 -13.58
CA PRO A 80 -1.29 -10.74 -14.53
C PRO A 80 -2.28 -11.92 -14.41
N ALA A 81 -3.01 -12.01 -13.29
CA ALA A 81 -4.09 -12.98 -13.13
C ALA A 81 -5.41 -12.46 -13.71
N MET A 82 -5.58 -11.15 -13.82
CA MET A 82 -6.79 -10.50 -14.32
C MET A 82 -6.79 -10.26 -15.84
N PHE A 83 -5.62 -9.98 -16.42
CA PHE A 83 -5.49 -9.59 -17.82
C PHE A 83 -4.64 -10.60 -18.61
N GLU A 84 -4.86 -10.66 -19.93
CA GLU A 84 -4.12 -11.57 -20.81
C GLU A 84 -2.63 -11.23 -20.83
N GLU A 85 -2.32 -9.93 -20.96
CA GLU A 85 -0.96 -9.40 -20.95
C GLU A 85 -0.86 -8.20 -20.03
N VAL A 86 0.24 -8.13 -19.26
CA VAL A 86 0.55 -7.02 -18.37
C VAL A 86 2.02 -6.66 -18.50
N ILE A 87 2.30 -5.39 -18.77
CA ILE A 87 3.67 -4.84 -18.83
C ILE A 87 3.80 -3.67 -17.85
N GLU A 88 4.92 -3.55 -17.17
CA GLU A 88 5.23 -2.35 -16.38
C GLU A 88 5.89 -1.30 -17.26
N VAL A 89 5.49 -0.03 -17.12
CA VAL A 89 6.05 1.10 -17.87
C VAL A 89 6.49 2.20 -16.91
N GLU A 90 7.53 2.95 -17.31
CA GLU A 90 8.09 4.02 -16.50
C GLU A 90 7.33 5.35 -16.65
N GLY A 91 6.50 5.48 -17.69
CA GLY A 91 5.72 6.70 -17.98
C GLY A 91 4.92 6.57 -19.26
N PHE A 92 4.16 7.63 -19.60
CA PHE A 92 3.34 7.68 -20.81
C PHE A 92 4.15 7.93 -22.09
N ASP A 93 5.43 8.24 -21.97
CA ASP A 93 6.40 8.36 -23.08
C ASP A 93 7.08 7.02 -23.42
N ASP A 94 6.85 5.97 -22.65
CA ASP A 94 7.30 4.62 -22.97
C ASP A 94 6.61 4.14 -24.28
N PRO A 95 7.40 3.68 -25.30
CA PRO A 95 6.84 3.25 -26.57
C PRO A 95 5.85 2.10 -26.43
N ASN A 96 5.99 1.23 -25.43
CA ASN A 96 5.09 0.10 -25.20
C ASN A 96 3.66 0.53 -24.81
N VAL A 97 3.47 1.76 -24.36
CA VAL A 97 2.14 2.32 -24.02
C VAL A 97 1.23 2.41 -25.26
N GLN A 98 1.79 2.48 -26.47
CA GLN A 98 1.01 2.54 -27.70
C GLN A 98 0.45 1.18 -28.15
N ASP A 99 0.99 0.09 -27.62
CA ASP A 99 0.66 -1.28 -28.05
C ASP A 99 -0.30 -1.99 -27.05
N VAL A 100 -0.81 -1.26 -26.04
CA VAL A 100 -1.75 -1.80 -25.05
C VAL A 100 -3.13 -1.15 -25.14
N ASP A 101 -4.15 -1.87 -24.66
CA ASP A 101 -5.54 -1.38 -24.65
C ASP A 101 -5.75 -0.26 -23.63
N ALA A 102 -5.01 -0.29 -22.53
CA ALA A 102 -5.09 0.73 -21.47
C ALA A 102 -3.87 0.74 -20.55
N VAL A 103 -3.71 1.83 -19.79
CA VAL A 103 -2.74 1.99 -18.72
C VAL A 103 -3.44 1.99 -17.37
N PHE A 104 -3.12 1.05 -16.51
CA PHE A 104 -3.57 1.02 -15.11
C PHE A 104 -2.61 1.82 -14.24
N ALA A 105 -3.13 2.79 -13.50
CA ALA A 105 -2.34 3.72 -12.68
C ALA A 105 -2.98 3.92 -11.29
N PRO A 106 -2.75 3.01 -10.32
CA PRO A 106 -3.29 3.13 -8.97
C PRO A 106 -2.62 4.26 -8.19
N VAL A 107 -3.40 4.96 -7.37
CA VAL A 107 -2.92 6.00 -6.46
C VAL A 107 -3.41 5.72 -5.05
N ILE A 108 -2.54 5.83 -4.06
CA ILE A 108 -2.93 5.81 -2.64
C ILE A 108 -3.37 7.21 -2.27
N GLU A 109 -4.65 7.37 -1.91
CA GLU A 109 -5.20 8.66 -1.45
C GLU A 109 -5.08 8.82 0.06
N GLU A 110 -5.23 7.72 0.82
CA GLU A 110 -5.24 7.77 2.26
C GLU A 110 -4.72 6.44 2.86
N PHE A 111 -3.96 6.55 3.92
CA PHE A 111 -3.55 5.45 4.76
C PHE A 111 -3.82 5.84 6.21
N GLN A 112 -4.49 4.99 6.96
CA GLN A 112 -4.78 5.21 8.37
C GLN A 112 -4.34 4.01 9.19
N LEU A 113 -3.69 4.29 10.33
CA LEU A 113 -3.33 3.31 11.35
C LEU A 113 -4.09 3.60 12.64
N ALA A 114 -4.72 2.60 13.22
CA ALA A 114 -5.27 2.68 14.56
C ALA A 114 -4.51 1.76 15.51
N LEU A 115 -3.86 2.37 16.49
CA LEU A 115 -3.10 1.68 17.52
C LEU A 115 -3.98 1.36 18.74
N PRO A 116 -3.77 0.22 19.40
CA PRO A 116 -4.52 -0.19 20.61
C PRO A 116 -4.48 0.85 21.73
N GLU A 117 -3.35 1.53 21.89
CA GLU A 117 -3.16 2.57 22.92
C GLU A 117 -4.09 3.77 22.71
N LYS A 118 -4.36 4.11 21.43
CA LYS A 118 -5.22 5.25 21.06
C LYS A 118 -6.70 4.88 21.04
N THR A 119 -7.04 3.71 20.51
CA THR A 119 -8.43 3.28 20.34
C THR A 119 -9.02 2.62 21.59
N LYS A 120 -8.18 2.13 22.52
CA LYS A 120 -8.54 1.27 23.66
C LYS A 120 -9.18 -0.06 23.22
N LEU A 121 -8.92 -0.47 21.98
CA LEU A 121 -9.26 -1.78 21.45
C LEU A 121 -7.99 -2.66 21.45
N GLU A 122 -8.17 -3.96 21.59
CA GLU A 122 -7.05 -4.93 21.61
C GLU A 122 -6.69 -5.40 20.19
N VAL A 123 -6.64 -4.45 19.23
CA VAL A 123 -6.36 -4.71 17.82
C VAL A 123 -5.51 -3.60 17.21
N TYR A 124 -4.67 -3.98 16.24
CA TYR A 124 -4.10 -3.07 15.24
C TYR A 124 -5.03 -3.03 14.04
N GLU A 125 -5.30 -1.84 13.50
CA GLU A 125 -6.19 -1.68 12.36
C GLU A 125 -5.53 -0.78 11.31
N VAL A 126 -5.66 -1.17 10.04
CA VAL A 126 -5.16 -0.42 8.89
C VAL A 126 -6.28 -0.24 7.88
N TRP A 127 -6.51 0.99 7.44
CA TRP A 127 -7.37 1.36 6.32
C TRP A 127 -6.54 2.00 5.22
N ILE A 128 -6.80 1.61 3.99
CA ILE A 128 -6.16 2.18 2.82
C ILE A 128 -7.23 2.54 1.81
N LYS A 129 -7.18 3.77 1.31
CA LYS A 129 -8.05 4.26 0.25
C LYS A 129 -7.23 4.47 -1.00
N TYR A 130 -7.67 3.86 -2.09
CA TYR A 130 -7.06 4.01 -3.40
C TYR A 130 -8.00 4.72 -4.35
N ASN A 131 -7.42 5.51 -5.25
CA ASN A 131 -8.03 5.86 -6.51
C ASN A 131 -7.45 4.95 -7.61
N MET A 132 -8.30 4.11 -8.19
CA MET A 132 -7.97 3.23 -9.29
C MET A 132 -8.25 3.94 -10.60
N ARG A 133 -7.24 4.11 -11.44
CA ARG A 133 -7.36 4.83 -12.70
C ARG A 133 -7.00 3.93 -13.87
N ILE A 134 -7.84 3.95 -14.90
CA ILE A 134 -7.55 3.38 -16.22
C ILE A 134 -7.46 4.54 -17.19
N LEU A 135 -6.35 4.64 -17.88
CA LEU A 135 -6.02 5.75 -18.78
C LEU A 135 -5.75 5.19 -20.19
N ASN A 136 -5.97 5.99 -21.21
CA ASN A 136 -5.47 5.64 -22.55
C ASN A 136 -3.98 5.96 -22.69
N SER A 137 -3.40 5.63 -23.83
CA SER A 137 -1.98 5.90 -24.16
C SER A 137 -1.58 7.38 -24.13
N SER A 138 -2.53 8.30 -24.14
CA SER A 138 -2.31 9.74 -24.00
C SER A 138 -2.52 10.27 -22.57
N GLY A 139 -2.78 9.38 -21.60
CA GLY A 139 -3.03 9.75 -20.20
C GLY A 139 -4.44 10.29 -19.92
N VAL A 140 -5.38 10.17 -20.86
CA VAL A 140 -6.76 10.57 -20.65
C VAL A 140 -7.51 9.46 -19.91
N SER A 141 -8.30 9.83 -18.89
CA SER A 141 -9.06 8.88 -18.08
C SER A 141 -10.13 8.17 -18.90
N LEU A 142 -10.11 6.83 -18.82
CA LEU A 142 -11.14 5.94 -19.36
C LEU A 142 -12.08 5.44 -18.26
N ALA A 143 -11.55 5.20 -17.07
CA ALA A 143 -12.29 4.87 -15.86
C ALA A 143 -11.52 5.34 -14.63
N ASP A 144 -12.26 5.76 -13.60
CA ASP A 144 -11.71 6.28 -12.34
C ASP A 144 -12.69 5.95 -11.21
N TRP A 145 -12.24 5.21 -10.19
CA TRP A 145 -13.08 4.83 -9.06
C TRP A 145 -12.27 4.63 -7.78
N VAL A 146 -12.95 4.74 -6.66
CA VAL A 146 -12.35 4.56 -5.33
C VAL A 146 -12.55 3.13 -4.84
N VAL A 147 -11.48 2.55 -4.28
CA VAL A 147 -11.52 1.29 -3.53
C VAL A 147 -10.94 1.53 -2.15
N THR A 148 -11.65 1.06 -1.13
CA THR A 148 -11.16 1.04 0.24
C THR A 148 -10.85 -0.38 0.65
N SER A 149 -9.81 -0.56 1.46
CA SER A 149 -9.44 -1.85 2.04
C SER A 149 -9.20 -1.72 3.53
N TYR A 150 -9.41 -2.82 4.24
CA TYR A 150 -9.33 -2.86 5.69
C TYR A 150 -8.66 -4.14 6.17
N GLY A 151 -7.79 -4.00 7.16
CA GLY A 151 -7.18 -5.12 7.86
C GLY A 151 -7.09 -4.87 9.36
N LYS A 152 -7.24 -5.92 10.13
CA LYS A 152 -7.05 -5.89 11.58
C LYS A 152 -6.39 -7.14 12.10
N THR A 153 -5.63 -6.98 13.18
CA THR A 153 -4.90 -8.05 13.85
C THR A 153 -5.01 -7.88 15.36
N PRO A 154 -5.43 -8.92 16.11
CA PRO A 154 -5.42 -8.87 17.55
C PRO A 154 -4.02 -8.72 18.14
N THR A 155 -3.88 -7.92 19.20
CA THR A 155 -2.58 -7.66 19.85
C THR A 155 -1.94 -8.91 20.43
N GLU A 156 -2.75 -9.88 20.86
CA GLU A 156 -2.29 -11.15 21.44
C GLU A 156 -1.63 -12.10 20.42
N THR A 157 -1.78 -11.81 19.11
CA THR A 157 -1.26 -12.67 18.03
C THR A 157 0.26 -12.56 17.88
N PHE A 158 0.83 -11.39 18.18
CA PHE A 158 2.24 -11.09 17.96
C PHE A 158 2.92 -10.56 19.23
N LEU A 159 4.25 -10.74 19.30
CA LEU A 159 5.05 -10.30 20.44
C LEU A 159 5.53 -8.85 20.31
N SER A 160 5.54 -8.29 19.09
CA SER A 160 5.95 -6.91 18.83
C SER A 160 4.82 -6.09 18.21
N VAL A 161 4.88 -4.78 18.42
CA VAL A 161 3.96 -3.80 17.81
C VAL A 161 4.13 -3.80 16.28
N GLU A 162 5.38 -3.85 15.84
CA GLU A 162 5.74 -3.83 14.43
C GLU A 162 5.17 -5.04 13.67
N ASP A 163 5.25 -6.24 14.24
CA ASP A 163 4.67 -7.45 13.63
C ASP A 163 3.14 -7.36 13.54
N GLY A 164 2.49 -6.83 14.59
CA GLY A 164 1.05 -6.61 14.60
C GLY A 164 0.59 -5.61 13.54
N ILE A 165 1.28 -4.49 13.39
CA ILE A 165 1.01 -3.49 12.36
C ILE A 165 1.26 -4.08 10.96
N ASN A 166 2.39 -4.78 10.78
CA ASN A 166 2.71 -5.42 9.50
C ASN A 166 1.61 -6.40 9.08
N ASP A 167 1.14 -7.25 9.99
CA ASP A 167 0.08 -8.21 9.67
C ASP A 167 -1.24 -7.51 9.35
N ALA A 168 -1.65 -6.49 10.11
CA ALA A 168 -2.84 -5.70 9.81
C ALA A 168 -2.76 -5.03 8.43
N ALA A 169 -1.59 -4.49 8.05
CA ALA A 169 -1.36 -3.90 6.73
C ALA A 169 -1.44 -4.97 5.62
N ILE A 170 -0.85 -6.15 5.82
CA ILE A 170 -0.92 -7.26 4.86
C ILE A 170 -2.35 -7.79 4.72
N VAL A 171 -3.13 -7.85 5.80
CA VAL A 171 -4.56 -8.20 5.74
C VAL A 171 -5.32 -7.16 4.92
N ALA A 172 -5.09 -5.85 5.12
CA ALA A 172 -5.70 -4.79 4.32
C ALA A 172 -5.34 -4.92 2.82
N LEU A 173 -4.07 -5.17 2.51
CA LEU A 173 -3.62 -5.36 1.13
C LEU A 173 -4.25 -6.61 0.47
N ARG A 174 -4.43 -7.69 1.21
CA ARG A 174 -5.13 -8.90 0.72
C ARG A 174 -6.63 -8.66 0.51
N ASP A 175 -7.26 -7.86 1.36
CA ASP A 175 -8.64 -7.41 1.19
C ASP A 175 -8.78 -6.59 -0.10
N LEU A 176 -7.84 -5.66 -0.37
CA LEU A 176 -7.77 -4.95 -1.64
C LEU A 176 -7.66 -5.92 -2.83
N ALA A 177 -6.71 -6.84 -2.79
CA ALA A 177 -6.48 -7.81 -3.87
C ALA A 177 -7.75 -8.59 -4.21
N SER A 178 -8.44 -9.08 -3.18
CA SER A 178 -9.69 -9.83 -3.31
C SER A 178 -10.83 -8.94 -3.84
N SER A 179 -11.05 -7.80 -3.22
CA SER A 179 -12.11 -6.87 -3.61
C SER A 179 -11.92 -6.35 -5.04
N PHE A 180 -10.69 -5.94 -5.38
CA PHE A 180 -10.35 -5.45 -6.71
C PHE A 180 -10.56 -6.53 -7.78
N SER A 181 -9.98 -7.72 -7.60
CA SER A 181 -10.04 -8.78 -8.62
C SER A 181 -11.46 -9.33 -8.84
N LEU A 182 -12.28 -9.43 -7.78
CA LEU A 182 -13.64 -9.98 -7.86
C LEU A 182 -14.69 -8.98 -8.35
N ASN A 183 -14.46 -7.68 -8.11
CA ASN A 183 -15.46 -6.65 -8.43
C ASN A 183 -15.08 -5.78 -9.63
N PHE A 184 -13.90 -5.91 -10.20
CA PHE A 184 -13.40 -5.07 -11.29
C PHE A 184 -14.43 -4.88 -12.42
N THR A 185 -14.95 -5.98 -12.98
CA THR A 185 -15.92 -5.96 -14.08
C THR A 185 -17.34 -5.55 -13.65
N ARG A 186 -17.57 -5.29 -12.36
CA ARG A 186 -18.85 -4.82 -11.81
C ARG A 186 -18.86 -3.33 -11.52
N VAL A 187 -17.69 -2.69 -11.56
CA VAL A 187 -17.55 -1.23 -11.41
C VAL A 187 -18.20 -0.55 -12.61
N PRO A 188 -19.16 0.38 -12.42
CA PRO A 188 -19.88 1.00 -13.54
C PRO A 188 -18.94 1.68 -14.54
N GLU A 189 -17.95 2.44 -14.06
CA GLU A 189 -16.96 3.14 -14.88
C GLU A 189 -16.13 2.17 -15.74
N VAL A 190 -15.83 0.99 -15.19
CA VAL A 190 -15.12 -0.08 -15.91
C VAL A 190 -16.05 -0.74 -16.94
N GLN A 191 -17.33 -0.96 -16.59
CA GLN A 191 -18.31 -1.52 -17.54
C GLN A 191 -18.52 -0.58 -18.72
N ASP A 192 -18.64 0.73 -18.45
CA ASP A 192 -18.76 1.74 -19.49
C ASP A 192 -17.56 1.72 -20.43
N TRP A 193 -16.34 1.71 -19.87
CA TRP A 193 -15.11 1.58 -20.67
C TRP A 193 -15.09 0.28 -21.50
N LEU A 194 -15.29 -0.89 -20.86
CA LEU A 194 -15.27 -2.19 -21.54
C LEU A 194 -16.32 -2.28 -22.66
N SER A 195 -17.43 -1.54 -22.58
CA SER A 195 -18.46 -1.49 -23.62
C SER A 195 -18.02 -0.71 -24.87
N THR A 196 -16.92 0.04 -24.80
CA THR A 196 -16.38 0.83 -25.92
C THR A 196 -15.32 0.07 -26.73
N LEU A 197 -14.88 -1.09 -26.26
CA LEU A 197 -13.90 -1.98 -26.91
C LEU A 197 -14.58 -2.97 -27.86
#